data_317f2cef042290f6260472e03a826164
#
_entry.id   317f2cef042290f6260472e03a826164
#
_cell.length_a   1.000
_cell.length_b   1.000
_cell.length_c   1.000
_cell.angle_alpha   90.00
_cell.angle_beta   90.00
_cell.angle_gamma   90.00
#
_symmetry.space_group_name_H-M   'P 1'
#
loop_
_entity.id
_entity.type
_entity.pdbx_description
1 polymer ?
#
loop_
_entity_poly.entity_id
_entity_poly.type
_entity_poly.pdbx_seq_one_letter_code
_entity_poly.pdbx_strand_id
1 'polypeptide(L)'
;KYSFDAYVFGVTASPDDAYRYAKGEGIKHPLGYEMKLREPLDFYSVTDHGFFMGMIEAYADTSSKMSKLEITKPFHNLNRPENLTVDSAGQRSDIFSSVLAQTILQPYPSWHPKILKAWLTHNTQLALQTFDYKTHKSAWADIARSANEHNDPGKFTTFIGYEFTSSTDTEGGNLHRNVIFNSSQAPIRPWTRIDSLNPEDLWTWQDALREKGMDSVSMPHNPNGSNGQMFESETFKANAINKAYAEKRMRNEPIVEITQVKGTSETHPLLSPDDEWADFEIVDFRVGSRPPTYSKPSGSYVREAYLNGLTLDFTNQGNPYKFGLIGSSDTHTGAGAYDENNYWSKIGLLDGDGENRGSIPLKEENIERLTQYMEAFNQPISTVDINGRTFANTGFTQWGASGLAVAWAEENTRESIFAAFRKK
;
A
#
# COMPACT_ATOMS: atom_id res chain seq x y z
N LYS A 1 -1.58 -12.40 1.78
CA LYS A 1 -1.81 -13.22 0.56
C LYS A 1 -3.02 -12.76 -0.26
N TYR A 2 -3.87 -11.91 0.30
CA TYR A 2 -5.09 -11.47 -0.38
C TYR A 2 -4.88 -10.27 -1.28
N SER A 3 -3.82 -9.49 -1.07
CA SER A 3 -3.40 -8.45 -2.00
C SER A 3 -2.94 -9.08 -3.32
N PHE A 4 -3.36 -8.48 -4.43
CA PHE A 4 -3.11 -9.02 -5.77
C PHE A 4 -1.61 -9.09 -6.08
N ASP A 5 -0.86 -8.06 -5.75
CA ASP A 5 0.58 -7.93 -5.95
C ASP A 5 1.37 -8.85 -5.02
N ALA A 6 1.05 -8.88 -3.72
CA ALA A 6 1.67 -9.79 -2.78
C ALA A 6 1.60 -11.24 -3.26
N TYR A 7 0.42 -11.68 -3.71
CA TYR A 7 0.26 -13.03 -4.24
C TYR A 7 1.07 -13.26 -5.52
N VAL A 8 1.03 -12.32 -6.45
CA VAL A 8 1.79 -12.42 -7.70
C VAL A 8 3.29 -12.55 -7.42
N PHE A 9 3.81 -11.80 -6.44
CA PHE A 9 5.22 -11.85 -6.07
C PHE A 9 5.59 -12.93 -5.04
N GLY A 10 4.76 -13.96 -4.92
CA GLY A 10 5.10 -15.19 -4.22
C GLY A 10 4.79 -15.19 -2.73
N VAL A 11 4.15 -14.16 -2.20
CA VAL A 11 3.82 -14.11 -0.79
C VAL A 11 2.70 -15.10 -0.46
N THR A 12 3.00 -16.00 0.48
CA THR A 12 2.08 -17.05 0.95
C THR A 12 1.55 -16.76 2.36
N ALA A 13 2.15 -15.81 3.08
CA ALA A 13 1.76 -15.46 4.43
C ALA A 13 0.28 -15.02 4.48
N SER A 14 -0.45 -15.64 5.39
CA SER A 14 -1.86 -15.32 5.69
C SER A 14 -1.95 -14.11 6.63
N PRO A 15 -3.15 -13.54 6.84
CA PRO A 15 -3.36 -12.56 7.91
C PRO A 15 -2.98 -13.11 9.30
N ASP A 16 -3.26 -14.39 9.58
CA ASP A 16 -2.84 -15.04 10.84
C ASP A 16 -1.32 -15.07 10.99
N ASP A 17 -0.57 -15.36 9.91
CA ASP A 17 0.89 -15.32 9.93
C ASP A 17 1.41 -13.92 10.25
N ALA A 18 0.82 -12.87 9.66
CA ALA A 18 1.20 -11.50 9.91
C ALA A 18 0.96 -11.09 11.37
N TYR A 19 -0.16 -11.50 11.99
CA TYR A 19 -0.40 -11.25 13.40
C TYR A 19 0.52 -12.05 14.32
N ARG A 20 0.86 -13.30 13.97
CA ARG A 20 1.86 -14.09 14.71
C ARG A 20 3.24 -13.43 14.65
N TYR A 21 3.64 -12.96 13.47
CA TYR A 21 4.87 -12.20 13.29
C TYR A 21 4.89 -10.94 14.18
N ALA A 22 3.82 -10.15 14.18
CA ALA A 22 3.71 -8.95 15.01
C ALA A 22 3.79 -9.25 16.51
N LYS A 23 3.35 -10.43 16.94
CA LYS A 23 3.50 -10.95 18.32
C LYS A 23 4.91 -11.49 18.63
N GLY A 24 5.86 -11.42 17.68
CA GLY A 24 7.24 -11.87 17.83
C GLY A 24 7.50 -13.34 17.47
N GLU A 25 6.54 -14.03 16.82
CA GLU A 25 6.79 -15.36 16.27
C GLU A 25 7.52 -15.26 14.93
N GLY A 26 8.29 -16.30 14.58
CA GLY A 26 8.92 -16.40 13.27
C GLY A 26 7.92 -16.85 12.20
N ILE A 27 7.97 -16.23 11.03
CA ILE A 27 7.26 -16.69 9.83
C ILE A 27 8.25 -16.89 8.68
N LYS A 28 7.87 -17.65 7.65
CA LYS A 28 8.77 -17.92 6.53
C LYS A 28 8.55 -16.93 5.38
N HIS A 29 9.67 -16.41 4.86
CA HIS A 29 9.71 -15.74 3.58
C HIS A 29 9.48 -16.74 2.43
N PRO A 30 8.93 -16.32 1.27
CA PRO A 30 8.79 -17.18 0.09
C PRO A 30 10.09 -17.90 -0.34
N LEU A 31 11.25 -17.28 -0.13
CA LEU A 31 12.57 -17.88 -0.38
C LEU A 31 13.03 -18.84 0.72
N GLY A 32 12.22 -19.10 1.74
CA GLY A 32 12.43 -20.14 2.75
C GLY A 32 13.16 -19.73 4.03
N TYR A 33 13.76 -18.54 4.10
CA TYR A 33 14.35 -18.05 5.34
C TYR A 33 13.31 -17.57 6.35
N GLU A 34 13.67 -17.56 7.63
CA GLU A 34 12.79 -17.09 8.71
C GLU A 34 12.85 -15.56 8.82
N MET A 35 11.69 -14.94 8.98
CA MET A 35 11.51 -13.53 9.33
C MET A 35 10.96 -13.45 10.75
N LYS A 36 11.60 -12.67 11.63
CA LYS A 36 11.20 -12.56 13.03
C LYS A 36 11.57 -11.19 13.59
N LEU A 37 10.63 -10.54 14.27
CA LEU A 37 10.91 -9.30 15.01
C LEU A 37 11.82 -9.58 16.20
N ARG A 38 12.67 -8.61 16.57
CA ARG A 38 13.48 -8.67 17.80
C ARG A 38 12.61 -8.49 19.03
N GLU A 39 11.62 -7.60 18.93
CA GLU A 39 10.64 -7.31 19.96
C GLU A 39 9.23 -7.32 19.35
N PRO A 40 8.22 -7.89 20.05
CA PRO A 40 6.84 -7.86 19.58
C PRO A 40 6.29 -6.43 19.55
N LEU A 41 5.27 -6.23 18.71
CA LEU A 41 4.51 -4.98 18.66
C LEU A 41 3.34 -5.03 19.65
N ASP A 42 2.87 -3.86 20.09
CA ASP A 42 1.72 -3.74 20.97
C ASP A 42 0.39 -3.78 20.22
N PHE A 43 0.37 -3.33 18.98
CA PHE A 43 -0.79 -3.37 18.11
C PHE A 43 -0.41 -3.50 16.64
N TYR A 44 -1.34 -4.02 15.83
CA TYR A 44 -1.10 -4.24 14.41
C TYR A 44 -2.41 -4.25 13.60
N SER A 45 -2.32 -3.91 12.32
CA SER A 45 -3.41 -4.09 11.37
C SER A 45 -2.89 -4.64 10.05
N VAL A 46 -3.55 -5.67 9.54
CA VAL A 46 -3.34 -6.16 8.18
C VAL A 46 -4.28 -5.41 7.25
N THR A 47 -3.72 -4.75 6.23
CA THR A 47 -4.47 -3.85 5.33
C THR A 47 -4.28 -4.25 3.87
N ASP A 48 -4.64 -5.49 3.53
CA ASP A 48 -4.60 -5.97 2.14
C ASP A 48 -5.33 -5.00 1.19
N HIS A 49 -4.84 -4.86 -0.04
CA HIS A 49 -5.51 -4.09 -1.10
C HIS A 49 -6.97 -4.51 -1.24
N GLY A 50 -7.90 -3.57 -1.08
CA GLY A 50 -9.34 -3.85 -1.09
C GLY A 50 -9.87 -4.28 -2.46
N PHE A 51 -9.28 -3.77 -3.55
CA PHE A 51 -9.69 -4.19 -4.88
C PHE A 51 -9.02 -5.54 -5.23
N PHE A 52 -9.74 -6.39 -5.96
CA PHE A 52 -9.25 -7.74 -6.32
C PHE A 52 -8.79 -8.62 -5.15
N MET A 53 -9.15 -8.27 -3.92
CA MET A 53 -8.84 -9.02 -2.71
C MET A 53 -9.24 -10.50 -2.84
N GLY A 54 -8.27 -11.41 -2.72
CA GLY A 54 -8.45 -12.86 -2.87
C GLY A 54 -8.63 -13.36 -4.30
N MET A 55 -8.74 -12.48 -5.31
CA MET A 55 -9.01 -12.90 -6.69
C MET A 55 -7.85 -13.67 -7.29
N ILE A 56 -6.60 -13.23 -7.08
CA ILE A 56 -5.43 -13.87 -7.70
C ILE A 56 -5.22 -15.29 -7.16
N GLU A 57 -5.46 -15.49 -5.87
CA GLU A 57 -5.48 -16.84 -5.28
C GLU A 57 -6.51 -17.74 -5.97
N ALA A 58 -7.72 -17.22 -6.21
CA ALA A 58 -8.77 -17.95 -6.93
C ALA A 58 -8.45 -18.22 -8.41
N TYR A 59 -7.67 -17.35 -9.07
CA TYR A 59 -7.19 -17.61 -10.44
C TYR A 59 -6.12 -18.69 -10.45
N ALA A 60 -5.25 -18.70 -9.44
CA ALA A 60 -4.15 -19.66 -9.33
C ALA A 60 -4.59 -21.07 -8.93
N ASP A 61 -5.68 -21.19 -8.17
CA ASP A 61 -6.26 -22.48 -7.79
C ASP A 61 -6.98 -23.12 -8.98
N THR A 62 -6.35 -24.12 -9.59
CA THR A 62 -6.87 -24.83 -10.77
C THR A 62 -8.18 -25.58 -10.51
N SER A 63 -8.60 -25.75 -9.25
CA SER A 63 -9.89 -26.33 -8.88
C SER A 63 -11.02 -25.29 -8.90
N SER A 64 -10.68 -24.02 -8.81
CA SER A 64 -11.64 -22.92 -8.73
C SER A 64 -12.41 -22.71 -10.04
N LYS A 65 -13.59 -22.11 -9.94
CA LYS A 65 -14.38 -21.69 -11.12
C LYS A 65 -13.66 -20.59 -11.91
N MET A 66 -12.97 -19.68 -11.22
CA MET A 66 -12.31 -18.53 -11.83
C MET A 66 -11.09 -18.94 -12.65
N SER A 67 -10.39 -20.00 -12.26
CA SER A 67 -9.23 -20.52 -13.00
C SER A 67 -9.58 -21.12 -14.37
N LYS A 68 -10.86 -21.35 -14.66
CA LYS A 68 -11.29 -21.92 -15.95
C LYS A 68 -11.31 -20.89 -17.09
N LEU A 69 -11.19 -19.62 -16.77
CA LEU A 69 -11.13 -18.55 -17.75
C LEU A 69 -9.75 -18.53 -18.43
N GLU A 70 -9.70 -18.33 -19.75
CA GLU A 70 -8.45 -18.31 -20.52
C GLU A 70 -7.47 -17.26 -19.97
N ILE A 71 -7.98 -16.08 -19.64
CA ILE A 71 -7.21 -14.94 -19.15
C ILE A 71 -6.57 -15.19 -17.78
N THR A 72 -7.02 -16.20 -17.01
CA THR A 72 -6.46 -16.52 -15.70
C THR A 72 -5.40 -17.62 -15.73
N LYS A 73 -5.16 -18.25 -16.87
CA LYS A 73 -4.14 -19.31 -17.03
C LYS A 73 -2.73 -18.90 -16.59
N PRO A 74 -2.24 -17.68 -16.84
CA PRO A 74 -0.90 -17.27 -16.38
C PRO A 74 -0.70 -17.36 -14.88
N PHE A 75 -1.77 -17.38 -14.09
CA PHE A 75 -1.71 -17.47 -12.63
C PHE A 75 -1.67 -18.91 -12.09
N HIS A 76 -1.96 -19.92 -12.94
CA HIS A 76 -2.09 -21.29 -12.47
C HIS A 76 -0.84 -21.76 -11.74
N ASN A 77 -1.03 -22.28 -10.54
CA ASN A 77 0.04 -22.83 -9.68
C ASN A 77 1.16 -21.85 -9.35
N LEU A 78 0.94 -20.54 -9.47
CA LEU A 78 1.96 -19.51 -9.38
C LEU A 78 2.78 -19.62 -8.08
N ASN A 79 2.15 -19.93 -6.95
CA ASN A 79 2.79 -20.02 -5.65
C ASN A 79 2.98 -21.45 -5.14
N ARG A 80 3.09 -22.44 -6.04
CA ARG A 80 3.59 -23.76 -5.66
C ARG A 80 5.07 -23.68 -5.27
N PRO A 81 5.55 -24.52 -4.33
CA PRO A 81 6.93 -24.46 -3.84
C PRO A 81 7.99 -24.44 -4.94
N GLU A 82 7.81 -25.21 -6.00
CA GLU A 82 8.71 -25.28 -7.14
C GLU A 82 8.81 -23.98 -7.96
N ASN A 83 7.82 -23.09 -7.82
CA ASN A 83 7.74 -21.80 -8.53
C ASN A 83 8.13 -20.61 -7.63
N LEU A 84 8.45 -20.84 -6.36
CA LEU A 84 8.89 -19.82 -5.43
C LEU A 84 10.41 -19.65 -5.49
N THR A 85 10.90 -19.16 -6.63
CA THR A 85 12.33 -18.97 -6.89
C THR A 85 12.60 -17.54 -7.33
N VAL A 86 13.82 -17.05 -7.12
CA VAL A 86 14.27 -15.74 -7.58
C VAL A 86 14.17 -15.64 -9.11
N ASP A 87 14.43 -16.73 -9.83
CA ASP A 87 14.37 -16.78 -11.30
C ASP A 87 12.96 -16.54 -11.85
N SER A 88 11.92 -16.79 -11.06
CA SER A 88 10.53 -16.52 -11.46
C SER A 88 10.14 -15.03 -11.37
N ALA A 89 10.97 -14.17 -10.82
CA ALA A 89 10.63 -12.77 -10.54
C ALA A 89 10.31 -11.96 -11.81
N GLY A 90 11.06 -12.18 -12.91
CA GLY A 90 10.80 -11.53 -14.20
C GLY A 90 9.41 -11.89 -14.76
N GLN A 91 9.09 -13.18 -14.88
CA GLN A 91 7.77 -13.63 -15.33
C GLN A 91 6.63 -13.07 -14.47
N ARG A 92 6.82 -13.02 -13.15
CA ARG A 92 5.83 -12.46 -12.22
C ARG A 92 5.62 -10.97 -12.43
N SER A 93 6.67 -10.23 -12.79
CA SER A 93 6.59 -8.82 -13.15
C SER A 93 5.76 -8.59 -14.40
N ASP A 94 5.88 -9.45 -15.40
CA ASP A 94 5.05 -9.40 -16.63
C ASP A 94 3.58 -9.67 -16.31
N ILE A 95 3.32 -10.69 -15.49
CA ILE A 95 1.96 -11.01 -15.00
C ILE A 95 1.39 -9.81 -14.24
N PHE A 96 2.13 -9.26 -13.29
CA PHE A 96 1.71 -8.09 -12.52
C PHE A 96 1.38 -6.90 -13.42
N SER A 97 2.24 -6.60 -14.39
CA SER A 97 2.05 -5.48 -15.31
C SER A 97 0.79 -5.67 -16.17
N SER A 98 0.56 -6.89 -16.64
CA SER A 98 -0.63 -7.21 -17.44
C SER A 98 -1.93 -7.06 -16.64
N VAL A 99 -1.92 -7.47 -15.38
CA VAL A 99 -3.07 -7.33 -14.45
C VAL A 99 -3.31 -5.87 -14.12
N LEU A 100 -2.26 -5.15 -13.75
CA LEU A 100 -2.37 -3.73 -13.37
C LEU A 100 -2.97 -2.90 -14.50
N ALA A 101 -2.50 -3.09 -15.73
CA ALA A 101 -3.02 -2.40 -16.90
C ALA A 101 -4.53 -2.65 -17.15
N GLN A 102 -5.06 -3.81 -16.72
CA GLN A 102 -6.45 -4.20 -16.91
C GLN A 102 -7.36 -3.91 -15.72
N THR A 103 -6.78 -3.63 -14.55
CA THR A 103 -7.53 -3.47 -13.28
C THR A 103 -7.56 -2.04 -12.76
N ILE A 104 -6.87 -1.10 -13.41
CA ILE A 104 -6.74 0.30 -12.96
C ILE A 104 -8.09 1.02 -12.90
N LEU A 105 -9.13 0.51 -13.56
CA LEU A 105 -10.35 1.27 -13.79
C LEU A 105 -11.53 0.83 -12.96
N GLN A 106 -12.30 1.85 -12.59
CA GLN A 106 -13.68 1.74 -12.17
C GLN A 106 -14.50 1.10 -13.31
N PRO A 107 -15.31 0.05 -13.06
CA PRO A 107 -16.05 -0.65 -14.12
C PRO A 107 -17.15 0.18 -14.77
N TYR A 108 -17.48 1.33 -14.18
CA TYR A 108 -18.53 2.21 -14.68
C TYR A 108 -17.98 3.54 -15.17
N PRO A 109 -18.44 4.06 -16.32
CA PRO A 109 -18.03 5.35 -16.81
C PRO A 109 -18.42 6.44 -15.83
N SER A 110 -17.49 7.32 -15.52
CA SER A 110 -17.72 8.57 -14.79
C SER A 110 -17.56 9.73 -15.78
N TRP A 111 -18.45 10.73 -15.71
CA TRP A 111 -18.32 11.95 -16.52
C TRP A 111 -17.19 12.88 -16.07
N HIS A 112 -16.44 12.48 -15.04
CA HIS A 112 -15.24 13.21 -14.66
C HIS A 112 -14.17 13.03 -15.75
N PRO A 113 -13.57 14.13 -16.31
CA PRO A 113 -12.69 14.05 -17.49
C PRO A 113 -11.49 13.09 -17.32
N LYS A 114 -10.86 13.06 -16.13
CA LYS A 114 -9.74 12.16 -15.82
C LYS A 114 -10.19 10.68 -15.88
N ILE A 115 -11.32 10.37 -15.29
CA ILE A 115 -11.88 9.00 -15.25
C ILE A 115 -12.39 8.59 -16.63
N LEU A 116 -13.07 9.48 -17.35
CA LEU A 116 -13.56 9.20 -18.69
C LEU A 116 -12.40 8.90 -19.65
N LYS A 117 -11.33 9.70 -19.59
CA LYS A 117 -10.11 9.45 -20.40
C LYS A 117 -9.53 8.07 -20.08
N ALA A 118 -9.37 7.75 -18.81
CA ALA A 118 -8.87 6.46 -18.38
C ALA A 118 -9.78 5.31 -18.87
N TRP A 119 -11.09 5.46 -18.76
CA TRP A 119 -12.07 4.47 -19.22
C TRP A 119 -12.04 4.24 -20.74
N LEU A 120 -11.83 5.29 -21.52
CA LEU A 120 -11.71 5.21 -22.99
C LEU A 120 -10.40 4.59 -23.47
N THR A 121 -9.35 4.66 -22.65
CA THR A 121 -8.00 4.22 -23.04
C THR A 121 -7.61 2.85 -22.52
N HIS A 122 -8.33 2.30 -21.55
CA HIS A 122 -7.99 1.02 -20.90
C HIS A 122 -9.03 -0.07 -21.13
N ASN A 123 -8.53 -1.30 -21.26
CA ASN A 123 -9.40 -2.46 -21.39
C ASN A 123 -9.87 -2.94 -20.01
N THR A 124 -11.12 -2.64 -19.65
CA THR A 124 -11.75 -3.05 -18.39
C THR A 124 -12.21 -4.51 -18.38
N GLN A 125 -11.95 -5.27 -19.43
CA GLN A 125 -12.51 -6.60 -19.65
C GLN A 125 -12.13 -7.59 -18.54
N LEU A 126 -10.89 -7.55 -18.05
CA LEU A 126 -10.48 -8.46 -16.98
C LEU A 126 -11.33 -8.23 -15.72
N ALA A 127 -11.46 -6.98 -15.29
CA ALA A 127 -12.22 -6.63 -14.08
C ALA A 127 -13.70 -7.06 -14.19
N LEU A 128 -14.33 -6.85 -15.34
CA LEU A 128 -15.75 -7.18 -15.55
C LEU A 128 -16.01 -8.70 -15.66
N GLN A 129 -15.08 -9.44 -16.28
CA GLN A 129 -15.25 -10.87 -16.53
C GLN A 129 -14.78 -11.76 -15.38
N THR A 130 -13.84 -11.29 -14.58
CA THR A 130 -13.15 -12.13 -13.59
C THR A 130 -13.43 -11.75 -12.14
N PHE A 131 -14.13 -10.64 -11.86
CA PHE A 131 -14.44 -10.28 -10.49
C PHE A 131 -15.57 -11.15 -9.92
N ASP A 132 -15.27 -11.92 -8.88
CA ASP A 132 -16.24 -12.73 -8.13
C ASP A 132 -16.50 -12.17 -6.74
N TYR A 133 -17.67 -11.60 -6.54
CA TYR A 133 -18.09 -11.04 -5.25
C TYR A 133 -18.06 -12.04 -4.09
N LYS A 134 -18.30 -13.32 -4.36
CA LYS A 134 -18.27 -14.35 -3.32
C LYS A 134 -16.84 -14.54 -2.81
N THR A 135 -15.88 -14.68 -3.70
CA THR A 135 -14.45 -14.80 -3.38
C THR A 135 -13.95 -13.56 -2.62
N HIS A 136 -14.28 -12.38 -3.13
CA HIS A 136 -13.91 -11.10 -2.49
C HIS A 136 -14.45 -10.99 -1.05
N LYS A 137 -15.75 -11.32 -0.85
CA LYS A 137 -16.36 -11.31 0.50
C LYS A 137 -15.75 -12.36 1.42
N SER A 138 -15.39 -13.53 0.88
CA SER A 138 -14.76 -14.59 1.67
C SER A 138 -13.38 -14.17 2.17
N ALA A 139 -12.57 -13.56 1.31
CA ALA A 139 -11.25 -13.03 1.69
C ALA A 139 -11.37 -11.92 2.75
N TRP A 140 -12.32 -10.99 2.57
CA TRP A 140 -12.61 -9.95 3.56
C TRP A 140 -13.07 -10.53 4.90
N ALA A 141 -13.96 -11.52 4.88
CA ALA A 141 -14.42 -12.17 6.10
C ALA A 141 -13.28 -12.88 6.85
N ASP A 142 -12.32 -13.47 6.12
CA ASP A 142 -11.14 -14.09 6.73
C ASP A 142 -10.18 -13.07 7.36
N ILE A 143 -9.97 -11.91 6.71
CA ILE A 143 -9.19 -10.81 7.30
C ILE A 143 -9.86 -10.33 8.60
N ALA A 144 -11.18 -10.12 8.60
CA ALA A 144 -11.92 -9.68 9.77
C ALA A 144 -11.89 -10.74 10.90
N ARG A 145 -12.04 -12.03 10.56
CA ARG A 145 -11.91 -13.14 11.51
C ARG A 145 -10.52 -13.14 12.15
N SER A 146 -9.47 -13.14 11.33
CA SER A 146 -8.10 -13.18 11.80
C SER A 146 -7.78 -12.01 12.73
N ALA A 147 -8.20 -10.79 12.36
CA ALA A 147 -8.04 -9.64 13.24
C ALA A 147 -8.73 -9.83 14.60
N ASN A 148 -9.93 -10.41 14.62
CA ASN A 148 -10.66 -10.63 15.86
C ASN A 148 -10.05 -11.75 16.72
N GLU A 149 -9.61 -12.85 16.11
CA GLU A 149 -9.02 -13.99 16.81
C GLU A 149 -7.66 -13.66 17.45
N HIS A 150 -6.89 -12.77 16.83
CA HIS A 150 -5.61 -12.34 17.36
C HIS A 150 -5.68 -11.17 18.34
N ASN A 151 -6.85 -10.55 18.52
CA ASN A 151 -7.02 -9.44 19.46
C ASN A 151 -7.04 -9.94 20.91
N ASP A 152 -6.07 -9.51 21.70
CA ASP A 152 -5.92 -9.82 23.13
C ASP A 152 -5.82 -8.50 23.92
N PRO A 153 -6.98 -7.87 24.28
CA PRO A 153 -7.00 -6.58 24.93
C PRO A 153 -6.13 -6.52 26.19
N GLY A 154 -5.34 -5.49 26.32
CA GLY A 154 -4.35 -5.30 27.37
C GLY A 154 -2.97 -5.88 27.06
N LYS A 155 -2.81 -6.64 25.98
CA LYS A 155 -1.51 -7.21 25.58
C LYS A 155 -1.17 -6.94 24.12
N PHE A 156 -2.11 -7.23 23.22
CA PHE A 156 -1.90 -7.04 21.76
C PHE A 156 -3.23 -6.68 21.11
N THR A 157 -3.29 -5.48 20.58
CA THR A 157 -4.49 -4.99 19.91
C THR A 157 -4.38 -5.15 18.39
N THR A 158 -5.43 -5.65 17.76
CA THR A 158 -5.55 -5.73 16.31
C THR A 158 -6.73 -4.90 15.82
N PHE A 159 -6.64 -4.39 14.59
CA PHE A 159 -7.74 -3.71 13.93
C PHE A 159 -8.16 -4.47 12.69
N ILE A 160 -9.47 -4.56 12.44
CA ILE A 160 -9.96 -4.95 11.11
C ILE A 160 -9.64 -3.79 10.16
N GLY A 161 -8.93 -4.08 9.07
CA GLY A 161 -8.52 -3.05 8.14
C GLY A 161 -8.37 -3.54 6.72
N TYR A 162 -8.28 -2.62 5.79
CA TYR A 162 -7.98 -2.85 4.38
C TYR A 162 -7.40 -1.58 3.77
N GLU A 163 -6.80 -1.71 2.60
CA GLU A 163 -6.34 -0.56 1.84
C GLU A 163 -7.33 -0.18 0.73
N PHE A 164 -7.83 1.05 0.79
CA PHE A 164 -8.47 1.71 -0.35
C PHE A 164 -7.40 2.16 -1.33
N THR A 165 -7.13 1.32 -2.31
CA THR A 165 -6.09 1.52 -3.31
C THR A 165 -6.65 2.26 -4.51
N SER A 166 -6.48 3.56 -4.61
CA SER A 166 -6.97 4.39 -5.72
C SER A 166 -5.85 5.13 -6.44
N SER A 167 -6.07 5.41 -7.70
CA SER A 167 -5.26 6.29 -8.54
C SER A 167 -6.13 6.81 -9.67
N THR A 168 -6.00 8.08 -10.03
CA THR A 168 -6.73 8.69 -11.15
C THR A 168 -5.85 8.90 -12.36
N ASP A 169 -4.55 8.71 -12.20
CA ASP A 169 -3.58 8.92 -13.27
C ASP A 169 -3.24 7.60 -13.94
N THR A 170 -3.31 7.56 -15.27
CA THR A 170 -2.91 6.41 -16.08
C THR A 170 -1.40 6.15 -16.04
N GLU A 171 -0.63 7.16 -15.64
CA GLU A 171 0.82 7.09 -15.48
C GLU A 171 1.25 6.76 -14.04
N GLY A 172 0.30 6.39 -13.17
CA GLY A 172 0.50 6.16 -11.75
C GLY A 172 0.30 7.43 -10.92
N GLY A 173 0.22 7.25 -9.63
CA GLY A 173 -0.03 8.31 -8.65
C GLY A 173 -0.87 7.80 -7.50
N ASN A 174 -0.34 7.89 -6.30
CA ASN A 174 -0.91 7.27 -5.12
C ASN A 174 -2.03 8.14 -4.51
N LEU A 175 -3.25 7.60 -4.50
CA LEU A 175 -4.36 8.11 -3.69
C LEU A 175 -4.81 7.07 -2.65
N HIS A 176 -3.91 6.20 -2.20
CA HIS A 176 -4.19 5.10 -1.30
C HIS A 176 -4.46 5.56 0.13
N ARG A 177 -5.33 4.85 0.83
CA ARG A 177 -5.67 5.04 2.24
C ARG A 177 -5.80 3.70 2.93
N ASN A 178 -5.12 3.53 4.06
CA ASN A 178 -5.44 2.44 4.96
C ASN A 178 -6.71 2.79 5.73
N VAL A 179 -7.69 1.91 5.73
CA VAL A 179 -8.95 2.06 6.47
C VAL A 179 -8.97 1.05 7.60
N ILE A 180 -9.17 1.52 8.84
CA ILE A 180 -9.31 0.67 10.02
C ILE A 180 -10.63 0.94 10.74
N PHE A 181 -11.19 -0.10 11.37
CA PHE A 181 -12.44 -0.05 12.12
C PHE A 181 -12.18 -0.14 13.63
N ASN A 182 -12.96 0.60 14.42
CA ASN A 182 -12.79 0.67 15.86
C ASN A 182 -13.36 -0.53 16.64
N SER A 183 -14.06 -1.43 15.96
CA SER A 183 -14.79 -2.52 16.61
C SER A 183 -14.49 -3.88 16.00
N SER A 184 -15.06 -4.95 16.61
CA SER A 184 -15.03 -6.31 16.08
C SER A 184 -15.97 -6.52 14.88
N GLN A 185 -16.75 -5.51 14.53
CA GLN A 185 -17.66 -5.53 13.39
C GLN A 185 -17.12 -4.70 12.24
N ALA A 186 -17.32 -5.19 11.04
CA ALA A 186 -16.97 -4.52 9.79
C ALA A 186 -18.11 -4.69 8.77
N PRO A 187 -18.18 -3.84 7.75
CA PRO A 187 -19.19 -3.99 6.69
C PRO A 187 -19.00 -5.33 5.97
N ILE A 188 -20.07 -5.82 5.32
CA ILE A 188 -20.07 -7.11 4.61
C ILE A 188 -19.04 -7.18 3.46
N ARG A 189 -18.61 -6.03 2.96
CA ARG A 189 -17.49 -5.84 2.04
C ARG A 189 -16.88 -4.46 2.21
N PRO A 190 -15.59 -4.28 1.91
CA PRO A 190 -14.95 -2.97 1.91
C PRO A 190 -15.44 -2.12 0.72
N TRP A 191 -15.40 -0.81 0.87
CA TRP A 191 -15.53 0.15 -0.23
C TRP A 191 -14.19 0.27 -0.94
N THR A 192 -14.16 0.05 -2.25
CA THR A 192 -12.93 -0.05 -3.01
C THR A 192 -12.97 0.83 -4.25
N ARG A 193 -11.87 0.87 -5.01
CA ARG A 193 -11.81 1.55 -6.32
C ARG A 193 -12.83 1.02 -7.34
N ILE A 194 -13.35 -0.18 -7.14
CA ILE A 194 -14.44 -0.72 -7.97
C ILE A 194 -15.72 0.09 -7.75
N ASP A 195 -15.92 0.64 -6.55
CA ASP A 195 -17.06 1.49 -6.23
C ASP A 195 -16.83 2.93 -6.66
N SER A 196 -15.65 3.49 -6.34
CA SER A 196 -15.25 4.84 -6.77
C SER A 196 -13.74 5.02 -6.67
N LEU A 197 -13.15 5.77 -7.61
CA LEU A 197 -11.75 6.24 -7.53
C LEU A 197 -11.59 7.46 -6.63
N ASN A 198 -12.70 8.15 -6.32
CA ASN A 198 -12.70 9.39 -5.56
C ASN A 198 -12.61 9.10 -4.04
N PRO A 199 -11.57 9.53 -3.33
CA PRO A 199 -11.49 9.36 -1.88
C PRO A 199 -12.58 10.12 -1.10
N GLU A 200 -13.20 11.16 -1.67
CA GLU A 200 -14.31 11.87 -1.03
C GLU A 200 -15.59 11.01 -0.95
N ASP A 201 -15.74 10.05 -1.87
CA ASP A 201 -16.82 9.06 -1.83
C ASP A 201 -16.56 8.00 -0.75
N LEU A 202 -15.29 7.64 -0.51
CA LEU A 202 -14.90 6.82 0.64
C LEU A 202 -15.30 7.51 1.96
N TRP A 203 -15.03 8.81 2.13
CA TRP A 203 -15.45 9.54 3.33
C TRP A 203 -16.97 9.58 3.49
N THR A 204 -17.71 9.71 2.37
CA THR A 204 -19.19 9.65 2.41
C THR A 204 -19.68 8.30 2.89
N TRP A 205 -19.06 7.22 2.43
CA TRP A 205 -19.38 5.86 2.86
C TRP A 205 -19.01 5.64 4.34
N GLN A 206 -17.86 6.14 4.81
CA GLN A 206 -17.48 6.07 6.22
C GLN A 206 -18.46 6.83 7.13
N ASP A 207 -18.91 8.02 6.73
CA ASP A 207 -19.93 8.77 7.46
C ASP A 207 -21.24 7.99 7.57
N ALA A 208 -21.69 7.37 6.47
CA ALA A 208 -22.89 6.53 6.46
C ALA A 208 -22.77 5.24 7.30
N LEU A 209 -21.55 4.69 7.45
CA LEU A 209 -21.31 3.58 8.38
C LEU A 209 -21.32 4.04 9.83
N ARG A 210 -20.76 5.20 10.12
CA ARG A 210 -20.76 5.79 11.47
C ARG A 210 -22.17 6.03 11.99
N GLU A 211 -23.09 6.49 11.14
CA GLU A 211 -24.53 6.61 11.48
C GLU A 211 -25.16 5.27 11.87
N LYS A 212 -24.58 4.14 11.39
CA LYS A 212 -24.99 2.78 11.75
C LYS A 212 -24.20 2.18 12.93
N GLY A 213 -23.38 2.97 13.61
CA GLY A 213 -22.57 2.52 14.73
C GLY A 213 -21.24 1.84 14.38
N MET A 214 -20.84 1.85 13.11
CA MET A 214 -19.53 1.34 12.68
C MET A 214 -18.59 2.49 12.36
N ASP A 215 -17.75 2.86 13.32
CA ASP A 215 -16.76 3.93 13.11
C ASP A 215 -15.48 3.43 12.49
N SER A 216 -14.89 4.25 11.62
CA SER A 216 -13.63 3.98 10.95
C SER A 216 -12.86 5.27 10.69
N VAL A 217 -11.55 5.15 10.54
CA VAL A 217 -10.67 6.20 10.04
C VAL A 217 -9.95 5.71 8.80
N SER A 218 -9.64 6.62 7.90
CA SER A 218 -8.75 6.38 6.78
C SER A 218 -7.47 7.19 6.94
N MET A 219 -6.34 6.59 6.52
CA MET A 219 -5.00 7.15 6.67
C MET A 219 -4.35 7.21 5.29
N PRO A 220 -4.25 8.41 4.69
CA PRO A 220 -3.44 8.57 3.49
C PRO A 220 -2.02 8.07 3.75
N HIS A 221 -1.49 7.27 2.85
CA HIS A 221 -0.14 6.76 2.96
C HIS A 221 0.64 6.94 1.67
N ASN A 222 1.98 6.96 1.77
CA ASN A 222 2.91 7.14 0.68
C ASN A 222 2.55 8.34 -0.23
N PRO A 223 2.21 9.51 0.34
CA PRO A 223 1.81 10.66 -0.46
C PRO A 223 2.93 11.22 -1.34
N ASN A 224 4.22 11.00 -1.01
CA ASN A 224 5.37 11.32 -1.85
C ASN A 224 5.22 10.76 -3.28
N GLY A 225 4.61 9.59 -3.45
CA GLY A 225 4.33 8.96 -4.75
C GLY A 225 3.00 9.37 -5.40
N SER A 226 2.32 10.42 -4.91
CA SER A 226 0.97 10.79 -5.36
C SER A 226 0.91 11.66 -6.61
N ASN A 227 2.03 12.12 -7.12
CA ASN A 227 2.08 13.09 -8.22
C ASN A 227 1.32 14.40 -7.94
N GLY A 228 1.38 14.88 -6.70
CA GLY A 228 0.72 16.11 -6.26
C GLY A 228 -0.76 15.98 -5.93
N GLN A 229 -1.33 14.77 -6.03
CA GLN A 229 -2.78 14.57 -5.91
C GLN A 229 -3.28 14.39 -4.46
N MET A 230 -2.39 14.08 -3.52
CA MET A 230 -2.81 13.76 -2.16
C MET A 230 -3.28 14.98 -1.38
N PHE A 231 -2.65 16.13 -1.59
CA PHE A 231 -2.87 17.37 -0.85
C PHE A 231 -3.16 18.56 -1.77
N GLU A 232 -4.05 18.36 -2.74
CA GLU A 232 -4.49 19.43 -3.66
C GLU A 232 -5.23 20.55 -2.91
N SER A 233 -5.14 21.79 -3.41
CA SER A 233 -5.90 22.93 -2.91
C SER A 233 -7.37 22.97 -3.38
N GLU A 234 -7.78 21.96 -4.11
CA GLU A 234 -9.11 21.78 -4.68
C GLU A 234 -9.69 20.42 -4.30
N THR A 235 -11.00 20.27 -4.43
CA THR A 235 -11.66 18.97 -4.30
C THR A 235 -11.33 18.05 -5.49
N PHE A 236 -11.59 16.76 -5.38
CA PHE A 236 -11.42 15.82 -6.48
C PHE A 236 -12.13 16.23 -7.77
N LYS A 237 -13.21 17.02 -7.67
CA LYS A 237 -13.97 17.57 -8.81
C LYS A 237 -13.50 18.96 -9.23
N ALA A 238 -12.32 19.40 -8.81
CA ALA A 238 -11.75 20.70 -9.10
C ALA A 238 -12.62 21.88 -8.64
N ASN A 239 -13.32 21.74 -7.51
CA ASN A 239 -14.01 22.84 -6.85
C ASN A 239 -13.14 23.40 -5.72
N ALA A 240 -13.34 24.66 -5.36
CA ALA A 240 -12.67 25.24 -4.22
C ALA A 240 -13.01 24.49 -2.92
N ILE A 241 -11.99 24.26 -2.08
CA ILE A 241 -12.17 23.73 -0.73
C ILE A 241 -12.99 24.72 0.09
N ASN A 242 -13.83 24.20 0.99
CA ASN A 242 -14.61 24.95 1.94
C ASN A 242 -14.62 24.29 3.32
N LYS A 243 -15.16 24.95 4.32
CA LYS A 243 -15.21 24.45 5.71
C LYS A 243 -15.85 23.06 5.82
N ALA A 244 -16.94 22.81 5.13
CA ALA A 244 -17.63 21.51 5.17
C ALA A 244 -16.75 20.37 4.61
N TYR A 245 -16.00 20.66 3.54
CA TYR A 245 -15.00 19.72 3.02
C TYR A 245 -13.89 19.47 4.05
N ALA A 246 -13.32 20.54 4.61
CA ALA A 246 -12.24 20.43 5.58
C ALA A 246 -12.66 19.62 6.83
N GLU A 247 -13.86 19.89 7.37
CA GLU A 247 -14.42 19.14 8.49
C GLU A 247 -14.67 17.67 8.16
N LYS A 248 -15.21 17.38 6.95
CA LYS A 248 -15.44 16.02 6.49
C LYS A 248 -14.13 15.24 6.34
N ARG A 249 -13.11 15.86 5.73
CA ARG A 249 -11.78 15.24 5.60
C ARG A 249 -11.18 14.96 6.96
N MET A 250 -11.10 15.93 7.85
CA MET A 250 -10.51 15.78 9.19
C MET A 250 -11.24 14.76 10.05
N ARG A 251 -12.55 14.60 9.88
CA ARG A 251 -13.33 13.56 10.56
C ARG A 251 -12.98 12.15 10.07
N ASN A 252 -12.65 11.97 8.79
CA ASN A 252 -12.38 10.69 8.18
C ASN A 252 -10.89 10.38 8.01
N GLU A 253 -10.04 11.39 7.83
CA GLU A 253 -8.58 11.31 7.72
C GLU A 253 -7.90 12.12 8.84
N PRO A 254 -8.00 11.70 10.12
CA PRO A 254 -7.40 12.45 11.22
C PRO A 254 -5.88 12.34 11.30
N ILE A 255 -5.29 11.31 10.69
CA ILE A 255 -3.85 11.02 10.69
C ILE A 255 -3.36 10.72 9.26
N VAL A 256 -2.08 10.92 9.03
CA VAL A 256 -1.39 10.64 7.76
C VAL A 256 -0.08 9.90 8.04
N GLU A 257 0.30 9.03 7.13
CA GLU A 257 1.62 8.39 7.15
C GLU A 257 2.69 9.35 6.64
N ILE A 258 3.74 9.53 7.43
CA ILE A 258 4.88 10.40 7.08
C ILE A 258 6.08 9.64 6.54
N THR A 259 6.19 8.35 6.82
CA THR A 259 7.28 7.49 6.35
C THR A 259 6.86 6.03 6.27
N GLN A 260 7.46 5.32 5.33
CA GLN A 260 7.31 3.88 5.14
C GLN A 260 8.49 3.33 4.31
N VAL A 261 8.46 2.05 3.96
CA VAL A 261 9.51 1.40 3.16
C VAL A 261 9.84 2.11 1.83
N LYS A 262 8.89 2.81 1.24
CA LYS A 262 9.06 3.62 0.02
C LYS A 262 9.40 5.09 0.33
N GLY A 263 10.15 5.34 1.40
CA GLY A 263 10.74 6.62 1.76
C GLY A 263 9.84 7.58 2.53
N THR A 264 10.37 8.76 2.76
CA THR A 264 9.71 9.83 3.50
C THR A 264 8.64 10.55 2.68
N SER A 265 7.59 10.97 3.37
CA SER A 265 6.57 11.91 2.86
C SER A 265 6.57 13.22 3.65
N GLU A 266 7.60 13.48 4.48
CA GLU A 266 7.70 14.70 5.28
C GLU A 266 7.86 15.94 4.41
N THR A 267 8.98 16.02 3.69
CA THR A 267 9.29 17.13 2.79
C THR A 267 10.19 16.67 1.64
N HIS A 268 10.52 17.58 0.74
CA HIS A 268 11.39 17.37 -0.42
C HIS A 268 12.34 18.56 -0.58
N PRO A 269 13.59 18.41 -1.08
CA PRO A 269 14.54 19.53 -1.26
C PRO A 269 13.98 20.71 -2.08
N LEU A 270 13.13 20.43 -3.07
CA LEU A 270 12.48 21.48 -3.87
C LEU A 270 11.41 22.28 -3.09
N LEU A 271 10.90 21.75 -1.98
CA LEU A 271 9.90 22.40 -1.13
C LEU A 271 10.52 23.01 0.14
N SER A 272 11.70 22.54 0.53
CA SER A 272 12.43 22.98 1.72
C SER A 272 13.93 23.14 1.39
N PRO A 273 14.30 24.10 0.53
CA PRO A 273 15.68 24.19 0.02
C PRO A 273 16.73 24.60 1.08
N ASP A 274 16.29 25.16 2.20
CA ASP A 274 17.15 25.59 3.31
C ASP A 274 17.25 24.55 4.42
N ASP A 275 16.61 23.36 4.25
CA ASP A 275 16.65 22.26 5.22
C ASP A 275 17.70 21.23 4.78
N GLU A 276 18.79 21.10 5.54
CA GLU A 276 19.89 20.17 5.25
C GLU A 276 19.49 18.68 5.31
N TRP A 277 18.32 18.36 5.87
CA TRP A 277 17.79 16.99 5.99
C TRP A 277 16.65 16.70 5.00
N ALA A 278 16.30 17.66 4.14
CA ALA A 278 15.17 17.50 3.23
C ALA A 278 15.36 16.38 2.18
N ASP A 279 16.59 15.93 1.95
CA ASP A 279 16.93 14.84 1.03
C ASP A 279 17.04 13.47 1.70
N PHE A 280 16.74 13.36 3.01
CA PHE A 280 16.83 12.10 3.74
C PHE A 280 15.71 11.14 3.29
N GLU A 281 16.10 9.92 2.89
CA GLU A 281 15.21 8.82 2.46
C GLU A 281 14.18 9.21 1.38
N ILE A 282 14.56 10.04 0.43
CA ILE A 282 13.68 10.42 -0.69
C ILE A 282 13.48 9.25 -1.65
N VAL A 283 12.20 8.93 -1.90
CA VAL A 283 11.75 8.09 -3.02
C VAL A 283 10.67 8.88 -3.77
N ASP A 284 11.04 9.52 -4.86
CA ASP A 284 10.25 10.54 -5.54
C ASP A 284 9.61 10.06 -6.86
N PHE A 285 9.32 8.76 -6.96
CA PHE A 285 8.65 8.17 -8.10
C PHE A 285 7.14 7.99 -7.85
N ARG A 286 6.34 8.15 -8.91
CA ARG A 286 4.91 7.85 -8.90
C ARG A 286 4.69 6.37 -8.63
N VAL A 287 3.88 6.03 -7.65
CA VAL A 287 3.55 4.63 -7.36
C VAL A 287 2.78 4.04 -8.54
N GLY A 288 3.27 2.90 -9.04
CA GLY A 288 2.67 2.18 -10.17
C GLY A 288 3.05 2.69 -11.55
N SER A 289 3.89 3.73 -11.67
CA SER A 289 4.38 4.19 -13.00
C SER A 289 5.34 3.19 -13.63
N ARG A 290 5.22 2.98 -14.95
CA ARG A 290 6.12 2.12 -15.73
C ARG A 290 6.33 2.71 -17.13
N PRO A 291 7.56 3.09 -17.49
CA PRO A 291 8.76 3.13 -16.63
C PRO A 291 8.58 4.07 -15.42
N PRO A 292 9.45 3.97 -14.39
CA PRO A 292 9.40 4.87 -13.26
C PRO A 292 9.44 6.34 -13.72
N THR A 293 8.49 7.11 -13.21
CA THR A 293 8.32 8.53 -13.56
C THR A 293 8.30 9.34 -12.29
N TYR A 294 9.01 10.47 -12.26
CA TYR A 294 9.07 11.33 -11.08
C TYR A 294 7.69 11.81 -10.65
N SER A 295 7.46 11.79 -9.35
CA SER A 295 6.29 12.35 -8.70
C SER A 295 6.44 13.87 -8.57
N LYS A 296 5.39 14.62 -8.83
CA LYS A 296 5.37 16.08 -8.60
C LYS A 296 5.45 16.34 -7.08
N PRO A 297 6.46 17.08 -6.57
CA PRO A 297 6.59 17.31 -5.13
C PRO A 297 5.43 18.13 -4.54
N SER A 298 5.05 19.24 -5.16
CA SER A 298 3.95 20.08 -4.66
C SER A 298 2.63 19.31 -4.65
N GLY A 299 1.96 19.30 -3.49
CA GLY A 299 0.75 18.52 -3.21
C GLY A 299 1.02 17.07 -2.81
N SER A 300 2.31 16.67 -2.64
CA SER A 300 2.71 15.30 -2.30
C SER A 300 3.31 15.17 -0.89
N TYR A 301 3.68 16.26 -0.22
CA TYR A 301 4.41 16.21 1.05
C TYR A 301 3.66 16.89 2.19
N VAL A 302 3.77 16.31 3.38
CA VAL A 302 2.99 16.66 4.56
C VAL A 302 3.32 18.07 5.08
N ARG A 303 4.60 18.47 5.09
CA ARG A 303 5.01 19.79 5.57
C ARG A 303 4.41 20.91 4.72
N GLU A 304 4.38 20.76 3.38
CA GLU A 304 3.70 21.69 2.49
C GLU A 304 2.17 21.66 2.71
N ALA A 305 1.58 20.47 2.93
CA ALA A 305 0.16 20.36 3.21
C ALA A 305 -0.25 21.13 4.47
N TYR A 306 0.57 21.11 5.53
CA TYR A 306 0.32 21.93 6.71
C TYR A 306 0.33 23.43 6.40
N LEU A 307 1.29 23.93 5.61
CA LEU A 307 1.36 25.33 5.20
C LEU A 307 0.14 25.73 4.35
N ASN A 308 -0.23 24.86 3.41
CA ASN A 308 -1.43 25.07 2.59
C ASN A 308 -2.70 25.07 3.43
N GLY A 309 -2.79 24.18 4.42
CA GLY A 309 -3.90 24.11 5.36
C GLY A 309 -4.05 25.38 6.21
N LEU A 310 -2.94 25.96 6.69
CA LEU A 310 -2.94 27.24 7.41
C LEU A 310 -3.40 28.38 6.49
N THR A 311 -2.97 28.39 5.23
CA THR A 311 -3.38 29.39 4.24
C THR A 311 -4.88 29.31 3.95
N LEU A 312 -5.43 28.10 3.78
CA LEU A 312 -6.86 27.87 3.59
C LEU A 312 -7.69 28.32 4.81
N ASP A 313 -7.19 28.09 6.01
CA ASP A 313 -7.85 28.52 7.25
C ASP A 313 -7.86 30.05 7.38
N PHE A 314 -6.72 30.69 7.08
CA PHE A 314 -6.60 32.16 7.05
C PHE A 314 -7.55 32.80 6.04
N THR A 315 -7.78 32.18 4.90
CA THR A 315 -8.73 32.65 3.87
C THR A 315 -10.17 32.19 4.11
N ASN A 316 -10.47 31.67 5.31
CA ASN A 316 -11.80 31.25 5.76
C ASN A 316 -12.41 30.06 5.01
N GLN A 317 -11.59 29.25 4.35
CA GLN A 317 -12.00 28.04 3.64
C GLN A 317 -11.99 26.79 4.55
N GLY A 318 -11.39 26.91 5.74
CA GLY A 318 -11.14 25.78 6.66
C GLY A 318 -9.86 25.02 6.33
N ASN A 319 -9.29 24.33 7.31
CA ASN A 319 -8.04 23.59 7.15
C ASN A 319 -8.29 22.07 7.07
N PRO A 320 -8.14 21.44 5.89
CA PRO A 320 -8.35 20.01 5.69
C PRO A 320 -7.10 19.18 6.02
N TYR A 321 -6.03 19.76 6.57
CA TYR A 321 -4.71 19.17 6.75
C TYR A 321 -4.22 19.25 8.21
N LYS A 322 -5.13 19.25 9.19
CA LYS A 322 -4.79 19.22 10.63
C LYS A 322 -4.56 17.78 11.12
N PHE A 323 -3.76 16.97 10.40
CA PHE A 323 -3.55 15.57 10.77
C PHE A 323 -2.53 15.40 11.91
N GLY A 324 -2.63 14.26 12.65
CA GLY A 324 -1.51 13.64 13.34
C GLY A 324 -0.64 12.83 12.37
N LEU A 325 0.52 12.42 12.82
CA LEU A 325 1.53 11.71 12.01
C LEU A 325 1.74 10.29 12.54
N ILE A 326 1.90 9.33 11.63
CA ILE A 326 2.36 7.97 11.93
C ILE A 326 3.43 7.54 10.93
N GLY A 327 4.26 6.57 11.32
CA GLY A 327 4.99 5.73 10.39
C GLY A 327 4.29 4.40 10.21
N SER A 328 4.52 3.71 9.11
CA SER A 328 4.03 2.35 8.89
C SER A 328 4.92 1.56 7.94
N SER A 329 4.62 0.30 7.67
CA SER A 329 5.53 -0.55 6.89
C SER A 329 5.21 -0.63 5.41
N ASP A 330 3.94 -0.65 5.04
CA ASP A 330 3.50 -0.99 3.69
C ASP A 330 4.13 -2.31 3.17
N THR A 331 4.47 -3.22 4.08
CA THR A 331 5.03 -4.52 3.71
C THR A 331 3.98 -5.42 3.08
N HIS A 332 4.39 -6.15 2.04
CA HIS A 332 3.53 -7.12 1.37
C HIS A 332 3.82 -8.56 1.79
N THR A 333 4.85 -8.77 2.62
CA THR A 333 5.26 -10.10 3.10
C THR A 333 4.59 -10.53 4.40
N GLY A 334 3.81 -9.65 5.04
CA GLY A 334 3.28 -9.85 6.38
C GLY A 334 4.31 -9.64 7.49
N ALA A 335 5.52 -9.20 7.16
CA ALA A 335 6.67 -9.05 8.05
C ALA A 335 7.29 -7.65 7.92
N GLY A 336 6.63 -6.64 8.48
CA GLY A 336 7.15 -5.27 8.50
C GLY A 336 8.37 -5.16 9.43
N ALA A 337 9.45 -4.55 8.94
CA ALA A 337 10.64 -4.28 9.72
C ALA A 337 10.72 -2.78 10.05
N TYR A 338 11.13 -2.47 11.26
CA TYR A 338 11.38 -1.10 11.73
C TYR A 338 12.85 -0.85 12.12
N ASP A 339 13.71 -1.84 11.88
CA ASP A 339 15.14 -1.82 12.20
C ASP A 339 15.93 -2.17 10.94
N GLU A 340 16.80 -1.27 10.47
CA GLU A 340 17.63 -1.47 9.28
C GLU A 340 18.50 -2.74 9.37
N ASN A 341 18.97 -3.09 10.57
CA ASN A 341 19.76 -4.31 10.78
C ASN A 341 18.87 -5.58 10.81
N ASN A 342 17.56 -5.45 10.65
CA ASN A 342 16.59 -6.54 10.67
C ASN A 342 15.54 -6.39 9.56
N TYR A 343 15.94 -5.83 8.44
CA TYR A 343 15.09 -5.65 7.26
C TYR A 343 15.07 -6.93 6.41
N TRP A 344 13.89 -7.40 6.05
CA TRP A 344 13.70 -8.64 5.31
C TRP A 344 13.46 -8.40 3.81
N SER A 345 12.29 -7.89 3.53
CA SER A 345 11.81 -7.66 2.17
C SER A 345 10.47 -6.92 2.25
N LYS A 346 10.17 -6.12 1.25
CA LYS A 346 8.85 -5.48 1.12
C LYS A 346 7.87 -6.38 0.37
N ILE A 347 8.29 -6.94 -0.78
CA ILE A 347 7.36 -7.50 -1.77
C ILE A 347 7.71 -8.93 -2.19
N GLY A 348 8.29 -9.72 -1.31
CA GLY A 348 8.52 -11.14 -1.53
C GLY A 348 9.66 -11.42 -2.51
N LEU A 349 9.41 -12.17 -3.59
CA LEU A 349 10.46 -12.63 -4.49
C LEU A 349 11.20 -11.53 -5.23
N LEU A 350 10.62 -10.32 -5.36
CA LEU A 350 11.27 -9.22 -6.07
C LEU A 350 12.49 -8.66 -5.33
N ASP A 351 12.36 -8.48 -4.02
CA ASP A 351 13.39 -7.83 -3.18
C ASP A 351 13.85 -8.72 -2.02
N GLY A 352 13.43 -9.98 -1.98
CA GLY A 352 13.83 -10.93 -0.96
C GLY A 352 15.27 -11.45 -1.10
N ASP A 353 15.89 -11.29 -2.27
CA ASP A 353 17.28 -11.64 -2.53
C ASP A 353 18.18 -10.43 -2.33
N GLY A 354 19.22 -10.59 -1.51
CA GLY A 354 20.10 -9.48 -1.14
C GLY A 354 20.94 -8.93 -2.30
N GLU A 355 21.28 -9.75 -3.31
CA GLU A 355 21.98 -9.29 -4.52
C GLU A 355 21.06 -8.42 -5.37
N ASN A 356 19.83 -8.86 -5.62
CA ASN A 356 18.84 -8.08 -6.39
C ASN A 356 18.51 -6.74 -5.71
N ARG A 357 18.48 -6.74 -4.37
CA ARG A 357 18.23 -5.53 -3.57
C ARG A 357 19.45 -4.60 -3.48
N GLY A 358 20.65 -5.09 -3.82
CA GLY A 358 21.87 -4.32 -3.70
C GLY A 358 22.43 -4.23 -2.27
N SER A 359 21.95 -5.05 -1.33
CA SER A 359 22.42 -5.06 0.05
C SER A 359 23.63 -5.96 0.30
N ILE A 360 23.93 -6.86 -0.63
CA ILE A 360 25.18 -7.65 -0.65
C ILE A 360 25.83 -7.56 -2.02
N PRO A 361 27.17 -7.80 -2.11
CA PRO A 361 27.88 -7.73 -3.38
C PRO A 361 27.28 -8.71 -4.42
N LEU A 362 27.13 -8.22 -5.63
CA LEU A 362 26.67 -8.99 -6.78
C LEU A 362 27.75 -9.98 -7.21
N LYS A 363 27.37 -11.24 -7.37
CA LYS A 363 28.25 -12.26 -7.93
C LYS A 363 28.21 -12.19 -9.47
N GLU A 364 29.37 -12.40 -10.10
CA GLU A 364 29.51 -12.35 -11.56
C GLU A 364 28.53 -13.31 -12.27
N GLU A 365 28.35 -14.51 -11.71
CA GLU A 365 27.43 -15.54 -12.23
C GLU A 365 25.95 -15.14 -12.21
N ASN A 366 25.57 -14.14 -11.41
CA ASN A 366 24.21 -13.64 -11.26
C ASN A 366 23.93 -12.37 -12.11
N ILE A 367 24.92 -11.84 -12.81
CA ILE A 367 24.76 -10.62 -13.63
C ILE A 367 23.73 -10.82 -14.73
N GLU A 368 23.80 -11.95 -15.44
CA GLU A 368 22.84 -12.25 -16.52
C GLU A 368 21.41 -12.36 -16.00
N ARG A 369 21.22 -13.04 -14.87
CA ARG A 369 19.91 -13.14 -14.20
C ARG A 369 19.37 -11.75 -13.82
N LEU A 370 20.23 -10.91 -13.25
CA LEU A 370 19.83 -9.54 -12.88
C LEU A 370 19.51 -8.71 -14.12
N THR A 371 20.23 -8.90 -15.23
CA THR A 371 19.95 -8.25 -16.52
C THR A 371 18.53 -8.56 -16.97
N GLN A 372 18.20 -9.83 -17.08
CA GLN A 372 16.87 -10.28 -17.50
C GLN A 372 15.77 -9.77 -16.55
N TYR A 373 16.05 -9.75 -15.26
CA TYR A 373 15.14 -9.22 -14.24
C TYR A 373 14.87 -7.73 -14.44
N MET A 374 15.91 -6.92 -14.66
CA MET A 374 15.78 -5.47 -14.85
C MET A 374 15.12 -5.12 -16.20
N GLU A 375 15.38 -5.90 -17.26
CA GLU A 375 14.72 -5.76 -18.56
C GLU A 375 13.20 -5.96 -18.44
N ALA A 376 12.74 -6.89 -17.60
CA ALA A 376 11.31 -7.09 -17.33
C ALA A 376 10.64 -5.86 -16.70
N PHE A 377 11.42 -4.97 -16.06
CA PHE A 377 10.95 -3.68 -15.55
C PHE A 377 11.18 -2.51 -16.51
N ASN A 378 11.65 -2.75 -17.74
CA ASN A 378 12.10 -1.71 -18.65
C ASN A 378 13.17 -0.79 -18.05
N GLN A 379 14.06 -1.33 -17.22
CA GLN A 379 15.16 -0.60 -16.61
C GLN A 379 16.50 -1.18 -17.04
N PRO A 380 17.51 -0.34 -17.34
CA PRO A 380 18.87 -0.82 -17.55
C PRO A 380 19.44 -1.33 -16.22
N ILE A 381 20.32 -2.33 -16.28
CA ILE A 381 21.14 -2.65 -15.11
C ILE A 381 21.99 -1.42 -14.79
N SER A 382 21.98 -1.06 -13.53
CA SER A 382 22.93 -0.13 -12.94
C SER A 382 23.65 -0.86 -11.83
N THR A 383 24.96 -0.65 -11.75
CA THR A 383 25.80 -1.17 -10.66
C THR A 383 26.60 -0.05 -10.05
N VAL A 384 26.97 -0.22 -8.81
CA VAL A 384 27.86 0.71 -8.09
C VAL A 384 28.99 -0.07 -7.45
N ASP A 385 30.22 0.44 -7.58
CA ASP A 385 31.40 -0.13 -6.92
C ASP A 385 31.67 0.59 -5.59
N ILE A 386 31.64 -0.18 -4.52
CA ILE A 386 31.93 0.31 -3.16
C ILE A 386 33.07 -0.53 -2.59
N ASN A 387 34.22 0.11 -2.34
CA ASN A 387 35.42 -0.54 -1.79
C ASN A 387 35.87 -1.79 -2.58
N GLY A 388 35.83 -1.73 -3.92
CA GLY A 388 36.22 -2.82 -4.80
C GLY A 388 35.23 -3.99 -4.86
N ARG A 389 33.99 -3.79 -4.43
CA ARG A 389 32.88 -4.74 -4.55
C ARG A 389 31.78 -4.12 -5.37
N THR A 390 31.24 -4.86 -6.33
CA THR A 390 30.14 -4.43 -7.19
C THR A 390 28.82 -4.79 -6.57
N PHE A 391 27.90 -3.84 -6.48
CA PHE A 391 26.52 -4.00 -5.98
C PHE A 391 25.53 -3.66 -7.07
N ALA A 392 24.39 -4.32 -7.06
CA ALA A 392 23.27 -3.92 -7.88
C ALA A 392 22.71 -2.57 -7.38
N ASN A 393 22.43 -1.67 -8.32
CA ASN A 393 21.72 -0.42 -8.05
C ASN A 393 20.35 -0.49 -8.73
N THR A 394 19.36 -0.99 -8.01
CA THR A 394 17.98 -1.16 -8.47
C THR A 394 17.05 -0.19 -7.74
N GLY A 395 15.79 -0.07 -8.17
CA GLY A 395 14.81 0.71 -7.42
C GLY A 395 14.58 0.22 -5.97
N PHE A 396 15.00 -1.01 -5.66
CA PHE A 396 14.88 -1.58 -4.30
C PHE A 396 16.01 -1.14 -3.35
N THR A 397 17.09 -0.57 -3.86
CA THR A 397 18.19 -0.04 -3.02
C THR A 397 17.76 1.16 -2.18
N GLN A 398 16.69 1.83 -2.59
CA GLN A 398 16.09 2.95 -1.85
C GLN A 398 15.10 2.50 -0.78
N TRP A 399 14.77 1.19 -0.72
CA TRP A 399 13.85 0.65 0.27
C TRP A 399 14.62 0.23 1.53
N GLY A 400 14.10 0.66 2.68
CA GLY A 400 14.71 0.40 3.98
C GLY A 400 13.71 -0.03 5.04
N ALA A 401 14.15 -0.05 6.29
CA ALA A 401 13.26 -0.28 7.40
C ALA A 401 12.19 0.82 7.45
N SER A 402 10.99 0.39 7.76
CA SER A 402 9.82 1.26 7.77
C SER A 402 9.62 1.95 9.11
N GLY A 403 8.76 2.94 9.14
CA GLY A 403 8.34 3.61 10.37
C GLY A 403 7.42 2.75 11.25
N LEU A 404 7.18 3.23 12.46
CA LEU A 404 6.23 2.69 13.41
C LEU A 404 5.07 3.67 13.63
N ALA A 405 3.86 3.13 13.79
CA ALA A 405 2.76 3.87 14.37
C ALA A 405 2.90 3.83 15.89
N VAL A 406 2.82 4.99 16.53
CA VAL A 406 2.85 5.14 17.98
C VAL A 406 1.57 5.85 18.44
N ALA A 407 0.94 5.35 19.49
CA ALA A 407 -0.27 5.95 20.06
C ALA A 407 -0.13 6.13 21.56
N TRP A 408 -0.40 7.35 22.06
CA TRP A 408 -0.57 7.62 23.48
C TRP A 408 -2.00 7.27 23.86
N ALA A 409 -2.19 6.11 24.47
CA ALA A 409 -3.47 5.55 24.87
C ALA A 409 -3.47 5.17 26.33
N GLU A 410 -4.64 5.22 26.99
CA GLU A 410 -4.77 4.86 28.41
C GLU A 410 -4.67 3.35 28.60
N GLU A 411 -5.08 2.57 27.59
CA GLU A 411 -5.09 1.11 27.61
C GLU A 411 -4.72 0.57 26.24
N ASN A 412 -4.13 -0.63 26.19
CA ASN A 412 -3.91 -1.34 24.95
C ASN A 412 -5.21 -2.05 24.51
N THR A 413 -6.18 -1.28 24.03
CA THR A 413 -7.46 -1.74 23.50
C THR A 413 -7.80 -1.02 22.20
N ARG A 414 -8.67 -1.62 21.37
CA ARG A 414 -9.13 -0.99 20.12
C ARG A 414 -9.72 0.39 20.37
N GLU A 415 -10.57 0.50 21.37
CA GLU A 415 -11.27 1.73 21.70
C GLU A 415 -10.30 2.83 22.11
N SER A 416 -9.33 2.51 22.97
CA SER A 416 -8.38 3.50 23.52
C SER A 416 -7.37 3.94 22.43
N ILE A 417 -6.79 3.01 21.67
CA ILE A 417 -5.86 3.33 20.59
C ILE A 417 -6.59 4.09 19.45
N PHE A 418 -7.79 3.65 19.08
CA PHE A 418 -8.58 4.34 18.06
C PHE A 418 -8.97 5.77 18.49
N ALA A 419 -9.31 5.96 19.77
CA ALA A 419 -9.55 7.29 20.33
C ALA A 419 -8.30 8.18 20.29
N ALA A 420 -7.10 7.60 20.51
CA ALA A 420 -5.83 8.32 20.33
C ALA A 420 -5.63 8.76 18.87
N PHE A 421 -5.87 7.89 17.89
CA PHE A 421 -5.82 8.26 16.47
C PHE A 421 -6.81 9.37 16.10
N ARG A 422 -7.98 9.41 16.74
CA ARG A 422 -8.96 10.48 16.55
C ARG A 422 -8.51 11.82 17.15
N LYS A 423 -7.76 11.77 18.24
CA LYS A 423 -7.23 12.98 18.94
C LYS A 423 -5.99 13.55 18.25
N LYS A 424 -5.25 12.71 17.51
CA LYS A 424 -4.02 13.01 16.76
C LYS A 424 -2.76 13.07 17.61
#